data_78a646b41b36a964d2a55ad8e4e4143a
#
_entry.id   78a646b41b36a964d2a55ad8e4e4143a
#
_cell.length_a   1.000
_cell.length_b   1.000
_cell.length_c   1.000
_cell.angle_alpha   90.00
_cell.angle_beta   90.00
_cell.angle_gamma   90.00
#
_symmetry.space_group_name_H-M   'P 1'
#
loop_
_entity.id
_entity.type
_entity.pdbx_description
1 polymer ?
#
loop_
_entity_poly.entity_id
_entity_poly.type
_entity_poly.pdbx_seq_one_letter_code
_entity_poly.pdbx_strand_id
1 'polypeptide(L)'
;MPQLLLQGFPDGAIRIGSTLSVLKKEGRVTYFVGSDSYFSHPETDAAGQRFALATLLANGHVRASEVEVSGLGIAHRTLMHWTRQLDEKGPGSFYAPRPGRGGAVMTPEKAADCGRLLAAGETIAGVARLAGVGESTLRKAVRSGRVLRPAATGVSASPSGAEGTTKSERGRSDARAAEGMGTACTRADERMAAALGLMKSALTRFERCRDVDLGGLLAGLPALCGNGLLSGLGRHLSLPNGFYSALHILIILGFMALARIRRPEGLRHVPPGELGKVVGLDRVPEVRTLREKIALLADNGTPEKWLRELSRTWMEADPQEAGYLYVDGHVRVYHGSGTLLPRRYVSRERLCLRGTTDYWINDALGRPFFVVSKAVTDGLAATLLEEIVPELLASVPSQPSEAELAADPLRHRFVVIFDREGSTHSLFSKLWEKRIGAITYRKAVKDLWPESEFSGIEVPAPGGGATRMKLASRSTVLSAGDASLPVLEVRRLTQTGHQTAIITTARRLNSPLVAGRMFARWCQENFFGYMMQHYDLDGLVQYGGEEIP
;
A
#
# COMPACT_ATOMS: atom_id res chain seq x y z
N MET A 1 32.67 25.03 -2.28
CA MET A 1 31.76 25.28 -1.15
C MET A 1 31.68 24.00 -0.34
N PRO A 2 31.82 24.02 0.98
CA PRO A 2 31.66 22.81 1.75
C PRO A 2 30.20 22.33 1.60
N GLN A 3 30.04 21.08 1.25
CA GLN A 3 28.77 20.38 1.15
C GLN A 3 28.13 20.40 2.54
N LEU A 4 27.02 21.10 2.71
CA LEU A 4 26.20 21.00 3.91
C LEU A 4 25.80 19.52 4.06
N LEU A 5 26.37 18.85 5.04
CA LEU A 5 25.89 17.55 5.49
C LEU A 5 24.44 17.77 5.94
N LEU A 6 23.49 17.24 5.16
CA LEU A 6 22.11 17.08 5.61
C LEU A 6 22.15 16.35 6.95
N GLN A 7 21.66 16.99 8.01
CA GLN A 7 21.52 16.35 9.30
C GLN A 7 20.55 15.17 9.12
N GLY A 8 21.10 13.95 9.11
CA GLY A 8 20.33 12.73 8.90
C GLY A 8 19.48 12.31 10.10
N PHE A 9 19.38 13.15 11.15
CA PHE A 9 18.64 12.84 12.37
C PHE A 9 17.82 14.04 12.83
N PRO A 10 16.62 13.82 13.43
CA PRO A 10 15.79 14.89 13.96
C PRO A 10 16.48 15.67 15.08
N ASP A 11 16.23 16.99 15.16
CA ASP A 11 16.75 17.84 16.20
C ASP A 11 16.32 17.33 17.60
N GLY A 12 17.28 17.27 18.53
CA GLY A 12 17.06 16.78 19.88
C GLY A 12 17.05 15.25 20.04
N ALA A 13 17.29 14.48 18.98
CA ALA A 13 17.40 13.04 19.07
C ALA A 13 18.76 12.59 19.65
N ILE A 14 18.73 11.56 20.51
CA ILE A 14 19.92 10.90 21.05
C ILE A 14 20.46 9.95 19.97
N ARG A 15 21.68 10.15 19.54
CA ARG A 15 22.35 9.30 18.56
C ARG A 15 22.82 7.99 19.17
N ILE A 16 22.53 6.87 18.48
CA ILE A 16 22.98 5.52 18.83
C ILE A 16 23.70 4.94 17.61
N GLY A 17 25.01 5.03 17.58
CA GLY A 17 25.79 4.59 16.41
C GLY A 17 25.67 5.53 15.20
N SER A 18 25.93 5.00 14.01
CA SER A 18 26.01 5.78 12.77
C SER A 18 24.65 5.99 12.09
N THR A 19 23.70 5.08 12.28
CA THR A 19 22.44 5.03 11.52
C THR A 19 21.20 5.18 12.39
N LEU A 20 21.27 4.95 13.70
CA LEU A 20 20.14 4.97 14.62
C LEU A 20 20.14 6.21 15.50
N SER A 21 18.98 6.82 15.68
CA SER A 21 18.74 7.82 16.73
C SER A 21 17.40 7.61 17.42
N VAL A 22 17.26 8.14 18.64
CA VAL A 22 16.06 8.03 19.48
C VAL A 22 15.63 9.41 19.93
N LEU A 23 14.40 9.76 19.65
CA LEU A 23 13.77 11.01 20.11
C LEU A 23 12.69 10.69 21.14
N LYS A 24 12.79 11.33 22.29
CA LYS A 24 11.75 11.33 23.33
C LYS A 24 11.03 12.66 23.30
N LYS A 25 9.77 12.66 22.91
CA LYS A 25 8.95 13.86 22.83
C LYS A 25 7.50 13.53 23.15
N GLU A 26 6.84 14.37 23.95
CA GLU A 26 5.41 14.27 24.29
C GLU A 26 4.98 12.88 24.82
N GLY A 27 5.82 12.28 25.69
CA GLY A 27 5.55 10.97 26.29
C GLY A 27 5.68 9.77 25.32
N ARG A 28 6.26 9.99 24.15
CA ARG A 28 6.56 8.96 23.15
C ARG A 28 8.05 8.84 22.89
N VAL A 29 8.45 7.62 22.59
CA VAL A 29 9.82 7.28 22.16
C VAL A 29 9.74 6.87 20.69
N THR A 30 10.46 7.56 19.83
CA THR A 30 10.54 7.27 18.39
C THR A 30 11.97 6.96 18.00
N TYR A 31 12.16 5.84 17.32
CA TYR A 31 13.43 5.39 16.75
C TYR A 31 13.51 5.81 15.30
N PHE A 32 14.64 6.37 14.89
CA PHE A 32 14.90 6.79 13.51
C PHE A 32 16.11 6.05 12.96
N VAL A 33 15.98 5.54 11.74
CA VAL A 33 17.08 5.00 10.94
C VAL A 33 17.41 6.01 9.86
N GLY A 34 18.50 6.74 10.03
CA GLY A 34 18.74 7.96 9.25
C GLY A 34 17.73 9.04 9.60
N SER A 35 17.05 9.58 8.57
CA SER A 35 15.96 10.57 8.70
C SER A 35 14.58 9.94 8.91
N ASP A 36 14.44 8.63 8.71
CA ASP A 36 13.14 7.97 8.67
C ASP A 36 12.74 7.40 10.03
N SER A 37 11.50 7.66 10.45
CA SER A 37 10.96 7.07 11.67
C SER A 37 10.70 5.58 11.46
N TYR A 38 11.39 4.75 12.23
CA TYR A 38 11.33 3.29 12.13
C TYR A 38 10.26 2.68 13.03
N PHE A 39 10.20 3.11 14.29
CA PHE A 39 9.25 2.62 15.28
C PHE A 39 8.94 3.70 16.32
N SER A 40 7.69 3.73 16.81
CA SER A 40 7.30 4.65 17.88
C SER A 40 6.37 3.97 18.87
N HIS A 41 6.62 4.20 20.18
CA HIS A 41 5.79 3.66 21.25
C HIS A 41 5.64 4.67 22.39
N PRO A 42 4.60 4.56 23.24
CA PRO A 42 4.51 5.34 24.48
C PRO A 42 5.72 5.06 25.39
N GLU A 43 6.21 6.06 26.11
CA GLU A 43 7.36 5.88 27.01
C GLU A 43 7.11 4.84 28.11
N THR A 44 5.84 4.63 28.48
CA THR A 44 5.37 3.62 29.42
C THR A 44 5.28 2.20 28.85
N ASP A 45 5.38 2.04 27.52
CA ASP A 45 5.25 0.74 26.85
C ASP A 45 6.60 0.01 26.81
N ALA A 46 6.90 -0.71 27.88
CA ALA A 46 8.10 -1.54 27.96
C ALA A 46 8.10 -2.75 27.00
N ALA A 47 6.94 -3.19 26.49
CA ALA A 47 6.86 -4.25 25.50
C ALA A 47 7.26 -3.75 24.12
N GLY A 48 6.74 -2.61 23.72
CA GLY A 48 7.12 -1.92 22.48
C GLY A 48 8.59 -1.54 22.44
N GLN A 49 9.16 -1.06 23.55
CA GLN A 49 10.59 -0.78 23.64
C GLN A 49 11.44 -2.02 23.37
N ARG A 50 11.12 -3.14 24.02
CA ARG A 50 11.87 -4.40 23.86
C ARG A 50 11.77 -4.93 22.43
N PHE A 51 10.58 -4.88 21.86
CA PHE A 51 10.34 -5.32 20.49
C PHE A 51 11.08 -4.43 19.47
N ALA A 52 11.00 -3.10 19.61
CA ALA A 52 11.70 -2.16 18.74
C ALA A 52 13.21 -2.40 18.71
N LEU A 53 13.84 -2.50 19.88
CA LEU A 53 15.27 -2.72 19.97
C LEU A 53 15.69 -4.11 19.47
N ALA A 54 14.91 -5.16 19.76
CA ALA A 54 15.17 -6.49 19.22
C ALA A 54 15.13 -6.51 17.68
N THR A 55 14.15 -5.82 17.10
CA THR A 55 13.99 -5.73 15.62
C THR A 55 15.12 -4.92 14.98
N LEU A 56 15.51 -3.80 15.59
CA LEU A 56 16.62 -2.96 15.11
C LEU A 56 17.96 -3.71 15.11
N LEU A 57 18.19 -4.54 16.14
CA LEU A 57 19.37 -5.41 16.25
C LEU A 57 19.32 -6.56 15.24
N ALA A 58 18.19 -7.24 15.12
CA ALA A 58 18.01 -8.35 14.18
C ALA A 58 18.18 -7.90 12.71
N ASN A 59 17.73 -6.68 12.40
CA ASN A 59 17.86 -6.10 11.06
C ASN A 59 19.22 -5.42 10.80
N GLY A 60 20.14 -5.44 11.78
CA GLY A 60 21.49 -4.90 11.62
C GLY A 60 21.58 -3.37 11.57
N HIS A 61 20.53 -2.64 11.96
CA HIS A 61 20.54 -1.17 12.00
C HIS A 61 21.40 -0.61 13.13
N VAL A 62 21.67 -1.41 14.16
CA VAL A 62 22.50 -1.04 15.32
C VAL A 62 23.15 -2.28 15.91
N ARG A 63 24.29 -2.12 16.57
CA ARG A 63 24.96 -3.19 17.34
C ARG A 63 24.57 -3.09 18.81
N ALA A 64 24.53 -4.23 19.49
CA ALA A 64 24.20 -4.28 20.92
C ALA A 64 25.15 -3.43 21.78
N SER A 65 26.44 -3.39 21.43
CA SER A 65 27.44 -2.53 22.07
C SER A 65 27.16 -1.03 21.92
N GLU A 66 26.61 -0.61 20.78
CA GLU A 66 26.26 0.80 20.55
C GLU A 66 25.06 1.22 21.40
N VAL A 67 24.07 0.32 21.54
CA VAL A 67 22.89 0.56 22.40
C VAL A 67 23.31 0.60 23.89
N GLU A 68 24.21 -0.28 24.32
CA GLU A 68 24.68 -0.34 25.70
C GLU A 68 25.35 0.97 26.15
N VAL A 69 26.20 1.56 25.29
CA VAL A 69 26.90 2.83 25.58
C VAL A 69 26.05 4.08 25.31
N SER A 70 24.87 3.95 24.72
CA SER A 70 24.04 5.09 24.30
C SER A 70 23.31 5.83 25.45
N GLY A 71 23.46 5.39 26.69
CA GLY A 71 22.76 5.97 27.82
C GLY A 71 21.30 5.51 28.00
N LEU A 72 20.83 4.54 27.22
CA LEU A 72 19.50 3.94 27.39
C LEU A 72 19.41 3.00 28.61
N GLY A 73 20.51 2.70 29.26
CA GLY A 73 20.56 1.88 30.48
C GLY A 73 20.22 0.40 30.25
N ILE A 74 20.44 -0.15 29.07
CA ILE A 74 20.10 -1.53 28.72
C ILE A 74 21.38 -2.32 28.47
N ALA A 75 21.63 -3.34 29.30
CA ALA A 75 22.82 -4.16 29.20
C ALA A 75 22.81 -5.05 27.92
N HIS A 76 23.99 -5.26 27.35
CA HIS A 76 24.24 -6.10 26.17
C HIS A 76 23.56 -7.48 26.27
N ARG A 77 23.69 -8.17 27.39
CA ARG A 77 23.05 -9.48 27.61
C ARG A 77 21.53 -9.43 27.47
N THR A 78 20.90 -8.35 27.90
CA THR A 78 19.46 -8.15 27.83
C THR A 78 19.02 -7.97 26.36
N LEU A 79 19.77 -7.19 25.60
CA LEU A 79 19.52 -6.96 24.15
C LEU A 79 19.64 -8.27 23.39
N MET A 80 20.69 -9.04 23.60
CA MET A 80 20.88 -10.36 22.95
C MET A 80 19.78 -11.36 23.34
N HIS A 81 19.28 -11.30 24.59
CA HIS A 81 18.14 -12.12 25.00
C HIS A 81 16.85 -11.74 24.22
N TRP A 82 16.59 -10.44 24.04
CA TRP A 82 15.42 -10.00 23.28
C TRP A 82 15.52 -10.34 21.79
N THR A 83 16.70 -10.22 21.18
CA THR A 83 16.92 -10.65 19.79
C THR A 83 16.65 -12.14 19.64
N ARG A 84 17.18 -12.99 20.53
CA ARG A 84 16.92 -14.43 20.54
C ARG A 84 15.42 -14.72 20.75
N GLN A 85 14.75 -14.00 21.65
CA GLN A 85 13.30 -14.13 21.85
C GLN A 85 12.50 -13.81 20.59
N LEU A 86 12.95 -12.81 19.81
CA LEU A 86 12.33 -12.47 18.52
C LEU A 86 12.50 -13.61 17.52
N ASP A 87 13.72 -14.16 17.41
CA ASP A 87 14.04 -15.22 16.45
C ASP A 87 13.34 -16.54 16.78
N GLU A 88 13.30 -16.95 18.06
CA GLU A 88 12.75 -18.24 18.48
C GLU A 88 11.22 -18.22 18.64
N LYS A 89 10.63 -17.11 19.09
CA LYS A 89 9.21 -17.04 19.51
C LYS A 89 8.39 -16.03 18.73
N GLY A 90 9.02 -15.27 17.85
CA GLY A 90 8.38 -14.26 17.03
C GLY A 90 7.90 -13.01 17.77
N PRO A 91 7.38 -12.00 17.04
CA PRO A 91 6.97 -10.69 17.57
C PRO A 91 5.92 -10.76 18.67
N GLY A 92 4.95 -11.67 18.57
CA GLY A 92 3.85 -11.84 19.53
C GLY A 92 4.32 -12.14 20.96
N SER A 93 5.52 -12.71 21.12
CA SER A 93 6.08 -13.07 22.43
C SER A 93 6.38 -11.88 23.34
N PHE A 94 6.56 -10.68 22.77
CA PHE A 94 6.82 -9.45 23.53
C PHE A 94 5.56 -8.88 24.18
N TYR A 95 4.40 -9.14 23.57
CA TYR A 95 3.08 -8.65 23.98
C TYR A 95 2.23 -9.72 24.66
N ALA A 96 2.69 -10.98 24.65
CA ALA A 96 2.03 -12.05 25.37
C ALA A 96 1.98 -11.74 26.88
N PRO A 97 0.86 -12.00 27.55
CA PRO A 97 0.77 -11.86 29.00
C PRO A 97 1.86 -12.72 29.64
N ARG A 98 2.71 -12.11 30.46
CA ARG A 98 3.69 -12.88 31.24
C ARG A 98 2.89 -13.82 32.15
N PRO A 99 3.22 -15.11 32.24
CA PRO A 99 2.63 -15.97 33.25
C PRO A 99 2.98 -15.36 34.61
N GLY A 100 1.98 -14.68 35.20
CA GLY A 100 2.15 -14.08 36.53
C GLY A 100 2.35 -15.21 37.53
N ARG A 101 3.08 -14.92 38.60
CA ARG A 101 3.24 -15.84 39.77
C ARG A 101 1.92 -16.29 40.41
N GLY A 102 0.76 -15.81 39.90
CA GLY A 102 -0.59 -16.12 40.37
C GLY A 102 -1.37 -17.15 39.57
N GLY A 103 -0.81 -17.77 38.50
CA GLY A 103 -1.52 -18.77 37.69
C GLY A 103 -1.83 -20.08 38.40
N ALA A 104 -1.18 -20.39 39.53
CA ALA A 104 -1.40 -21.64 40.26
C ALA A 104 -2.57 -21.61 41.26
N VAL A 105 -3.12 -20.46 41.61
CA VAL A 105 -4.15 -20.33 42.64
C VAL A 105 -5.55 -20.66 42.13
N MET A 106 -5.84 -20.42 40.83
CA MET A 106 -7.12 -20.73 40.18
C MET A 106 -6.89 -21.76 39.09
N THR A 107 -6.87 -23.03 39.43
CA THR A 107 -6.81 -24.13 38.47
C THR A 107 -8.15 -24.30 37.75
N PRO A 108 -8.21 -24.94 36.56
CA PRO A 108 -9.46 -25.20 35.85
C PRO A 108 -10.51 -25.94 36.72
N GLU A 109 -10.09 -26.89 37.56
CA GLU A 109 -10.91 -27.62 38.49
C GLU A 109 -11.51 -26.69 39.57
N LYS A 110 -10.67 -25.87 40.21
CA LYS A 110 -11.11 -24.86 41.18
C LYS A 110 -12.04 -23.81 40.56
N ALA A 111 -11.82 -23.46 39.30
CA ALA A 111 -12.69 -22.52 38.59
C ALA A 111 -14.08 -23.15 38.32
N ALA A 112 -14.12 -24.43 37.96
CA ALA A 112 -15.37 -25.18 37.79
C ALA A 112 -16.14 -25.33 39.11
N ASP A 113 -15.45 -25.64 40.21
CA ASP A 113 -16.04 -25.73 41.55
C ASP A 113 -16.60 -24.39 42.01
N CYS A 114 -15.86 -23.30 41.86
CA CYS A 114 -16.36 -21.97 42.14
C CYS A 114 -17.58 -21.60 41.28
N GLY A 115 -17.61 -22.00 40.02
CA GLY A 115 -18.75 -21.81 39.12
C GLY A 115 -20.00 -22.56 39.59
N ARG A 116 -19.84 -23.81 40.06
CA ARG A 116 -20.94 -24.61 40.61
C ARG A 116 -21.52 -24.02 41.91
N LEU A 117 -20.67 -23.58 42.82
CA LEU A 117 -21.08 -22.94 44.06
C LEU A 117 -21.79 -21.58 43.81
N LEU A 118 -21.33 -20.81 42.86
CA LEU A 118 -22.00 -19.56 42.43
C LEU A 118 -23.35 -19.84 41.76
N ALA A 119 -23.47 -20.97 41.04
CA ALA A 119 -24.73 -21.43 40.43
C ALA A 119 -25.72 -21.91 41.48
N ALA A 120 -25.25 -22.45 42.60
CA ALA A 120 -26.04 -22.85 43.74
C ALA A 120 -26.54 -21.68 44.64
N GLY A 121 -26.21 -20.43 44.23
CA GLY A 121 -26.66 -19.21 44.91
C GLY A 121 -25.74 -18.67 46.00
N GLU A 122 -24.56 -19.28 46.18
CA GLU A 122 -23.58 -18.81 47.15
C GLU A 122 -23.00 -17.45 46.77
N THR A 123 -22.66 -16.62 47.75
CA THR A 123 -22.05 -15.30 47.55
C THR A 123 -20.58 -15.43 47.14
N ILE A 124 -20.07 -14.47 46.41
CA ILE A 124 -18.62 -14.46 46.02
C ILE A 124 -17.70 -14.59 47.21
N ALA A 125 -18.03 -13.94 48.33
CA ALA A 125 -17.29 -14.05 49.58
C ALA A 125 -17.38 -15.44 50.21
N GLY A 126 -18.56 -16.09 50.17
CA GLY A 126 -18.77 -17.46 50.62
C GLY A 126 -17.98 -18.47 49.80
N VAL A 127 -18.09 -18.39 48.47
CA VAL A 127 -17.37 -19.26 47.53
C VAL A 127 -15.86 -19.07 47.67
N ALA A 128 -15.36 -17.84 47.83
CA ALA A 128 -13.92 -17.56 48.02
C ALA A 128 -13.37 -18.25 49.27
N ARG A 129 -14.19 -18.26 50.35
CA ARG A 129 -13.81 -18.91 51.62
C ARG A 129 -13.83 -20.43 51.48
N LEU A 130 -14.88 -21.00 50.83
CA LEU A 130 -15.02 -22.45 50.62
C LEU A 130 -13.96 -23.00 49.67
N ALA A 131 -13.61 -22.29 48.63
CA ALA A 131 -12.59 -22.68 47.67
C ALA A 131 -11.16 -22.39 48.08
N GLY A 132 -10.94 -21.71 49.25
CA GLY A 132 -9.61 -21.34 49.72
C GLY A 132 -8.87 -20.37 48.82
N VAL A 133 -9.58 -19.44 48.18
CA VAL A 133 -9.03 -18.44 47.28
C VAL A 133 -9.35 -17.03 47.79
N GLY A 134 -8.48 -16.07 47.51
CA GLY A 134 -8.77 -14.68 47.87
C GLY A 134 -10.00 -14.16 47.10
N GLU A 135 -10.90 -13.44 47.79
CA GLU A 135 -12.11 -12.87 47.16
C GLU A 135 -11.80 -12.00 45.93
N SER A 136 -10.74 -11.22 45.97
CA SER A 136 -10.25 -10.42 44.85
C SER A 136 -9.85 -11.28 43.65
N THR A 137 -9.27 -12.46 43.89
CA THR A 137 -8.87 -13.44 42.89
C THR A 137 -10.09 -14.06 42.23
N LEU A 138 -11.12 -14.43 43.02
CA LEU A 138 -12.37 -14.95 42.50
C LEU A 138 -13.17 -13.90 41.72
N ARG A 139 -13.26 -12.66 42.22
CA ARG A 139 -13.88 -11.54 41.49
C ARG A 139 -13.21 -11.30 40.12
N LYS A 140 -11.86 -11.39 40.08
CA LYS A 140 -11.10 -11.26 38.85
C LYS A 140 -11.34 -12.43 37.89
N ALA A 141 -11.47 -13.67 38.41
CA ALA A 141 -11.76 -14.85 37.62
C ALA A 141 -13.19 -14.82 37.01
N VAL A 142 -14.18 -14.33 37.77
CA VAL A 142 -15.56 -14.12 37.28
C VAL A 142 -15.56 -13.01 36.20
N ARG A 143 -14.89 -11.88 36.43
CA ARG A 143 -14.80 -10.78 35.47
C ARG A 143 -14.07 -11.17 34.18
N SER A 144 -13.11 -12.07 34.24
CA SER A 144 -12.35 -12.58 33.09
C SER A 144 -13.02 -13.78 32.39
N GLY A 145 -14.22 -14.17 32.81
CA GLY A 145 -14.97 -15.31 32.23
C GLY A 145 -14.41 -16.69 32.55
N ARG A 146 -13.37 -16.80 33.42
CA ARG A 146 -12.82 -18.10 33.85
C ARG A 146 -13.72 -18.84 34.81
N VAL A 147 -14.60 -18.14 35.49
CA VAL A 147 -15.65 -18.70 36.36
C VAL A 147 -16.97 -18.15 35.88
N LEU A 148 -17.85 -19.01 35.40
CA LEU A 148 -19.18 -18.64 34.93
C LEU A 148 -20.10 -18.36 36.12
N ARG A 149 -20.75 -17.21 36.12
CA ARG A 149 -21.82 -16.87 37.06
C ARG A 149 -23.13 -16.88 36.27
N PRO A 150 -24.17 -17.67 36.69
CA PRO A 150 -25.48 -17.59 36.08
C PRO A 150 -26.04 -16.17 36.17
N ALA A 151 -26.72 -15.70 35.13
CA ALA A 151 -27.43 -14.44 35.16
C ALA A 151 -28.51 -14.47 36.25
N ALA A 152 -28.44 -13.55 37.20
CA ALA A 152 -29.48 -13.39 38.19
C ALA A 152 -30.76 -12.89 37.52
N THR A 153 -31.80 -13.69 37.51
CA THR A 153 -33.18 -13.27 37.23
C THR A 153 -33.67 -12.47 38.44
N GLY A 154 -34.04 -11.22 38.23
CA GLY A 154 -34.78 -10.52 39.28
C GLY A 154 -34.55 -9.01 39.33
N VAL A 155 -35.46 -8.26 38.71
CA VAL A 155 -36.23 -7.09 39.19
C VAL A 155 -35.48 -5.83 39.61
N SER A 156 -35.72 -4.82 38.76
CA SER A 156 -36.10 -3.43 39.02
C SER A 156 -35.53 -2.69 40.24
N ALA A 157 -34.86 -1.57 39.94
CA ALA A 157 -35.19 -0.22 40.45
C ALA A 157 -34.30 0.84 39.77
N SER A 158 -34.97 1.80 39.14
CA SER A 158 -34.39 3.12 38.82
C SER A 158 -34.25 3.92 40.11
N PRO A 159 -33.30 4.88 40.17
CA PRO A 159 -33.69 6.24 40.04
C PRO A 159 -32.72 7.19 39.30
N SER A 160 -33.34 8.06 38.56
CA SER A 160 -33.10 9.49 38.31
C SER A 160 -31.72 10.11 38.35
N GLY A 161 -31.35 10.74 37.24
CA GLY A 161 -30.93 12.12 37.19
C GLY A 161 -29.44 12.40 37.24
N ALA A 162 -28.85 12.66 36.07
CA ALA A 162 -27.95 13.77 35.84
C ALA A 162 -27.56 13.85 34.35
N GLU A 163 -27.76 15.02 33.80
CA GLU A 163 -27.55 15.35 32.38
C GLU A 163 -26.09 15.31 31.98
N GLY A 164 -25.83 14.66 30.84
CA GLY A 164 -24.57 14.70 30.12
C GLY A 164 -24.79 14.23 28.69
N THR A 165 -24.99 15.15 27.77
CA THR A 165 -25.46 15.00 26.38
C THR A 165 -24.55 14.24 25.42
N THR A 166 -23.48 13.56 25.84
CA THR A 166 -22.56 12.78 25.00
C THR A 166 -22.62 11.26 25.22
N LYS A 167 -23.28 10.80 26.27
CA LYS A 167 -23.47 9.37 26.55
C LYS A 167 -24.70 8.76 25.87
N SER A 168 -25.69 9.55 25.42
CA SER A 168 -26.95 9.05 24.91
C SER A 168 -26.85 8.47 23.48
N GLU A 169 -25.98 8.99 22.63
CA GLU A 169 -25.79 8.48 21.25
C GLU A 169 -25.00 7.17 21.24
N ARG A 170 -23.94 7.06 22.05
CA ARG A 170 -23.20 5.80 22.22
C ARG A 170 -24.10 4.72 22.84
N GLY A 171 -24.88 5.05 23.85
CA GLY A 171 -25.80 4.10 24.48
C GLY A 171 -26.91 3.58 23.55
N ARG A 172 -27.42 4.41 22.62
CA ARG A 172 -28.38 3.97 21.59
C ARG A 172 -27.73 3.11 20.51
N SER A 173 -26.48 3.40 20.14
CA SER A 173 -25.69 2.58 19.23
C SER A 173 -25.41 1.20 19.82
N ASP A 174 -25.05 1.13 21.10
CA ASP A 174 -24.74 -0.10 21.79
C ASP A 174 -25.98 -0.96 22.04
N ALA A 175 -27.14 -0.35 22.33
CA ALA A 175 -28.41 -1.04 22.46
C ALA A 175 -28.84 -1.69 21.14
N ARG A 176 -28.68 -0.99 20.01
CA ARG A 176 -29.01 -1.53 18.68
C ARG A 176 -28.00 -2.58 18.19
N ALA A 177 -26.75 -2.50 18.60
CA ALA A 177 -25.78 -3.56 18.37
C ALA A 177 -26.19 -4.86 19.10
N ALA A 178 -26.79 -4.74 20.30
CA ALA A 178 -27.35 -5.85 21.04
C ALA A 178 -28.59 -6.47 20.36
N GLU A 179 -29.32 -5.70 19.55
CA GLU A 179 -30.44 -6.16 18.72
C GLU A 179 -30.00 -6.83 17.40
N GLY A 180 -28.71 -7.04 17.18
CA GLY A 180 -28.17 -7.69 15.99
C GLY A 180 -28.05 -6.82 14.74
N MET A 181 -28.38 -5.53 14.82
CA MET A 181 -28.32 -4.60 13.68
C MET A 181 -26.94 -3.96 13.45
N GLY A 182 -25.99 -4.20 14.35
CA GLY A 182 -24.62 -3.66 14.26
C GLY A 182 -24.49 -2.21 14.76
N THR A 183 -23.25 -1.81 15.06
CA THR A 183 -22.91 -0.48 15.59
C THR A 183 -23.28 0.64 14.63
N ALA A 184 -23.84 1.75 15.16
CA ALA A 184 -24.25 2.94 14.42
C ALA A 184 -25.37 2.73 13.37
N CYS A 185 -26.04 1.58 13.38
CA CYS A 185 -27.18 1.31 12.50
C CYS A 185 -28.42 2.08 12.98
N THR A 186 -28.70 3.24 12.37
CA THR A 186 -29.86 4.11 12.73
C THR A 186 -30.96 4.08 11.67
N ARG A 187 -30.70 3.53 10.49
CA ARG A 187 -31.65 3.47 9.35
C ARG A 187 -32.18 2.04 9.15
N ALA A 188 -32.73 1.45 10.23
CA ALA A 188 -33.17 0.06 10.26
C ALA A 188 -34.25 -0.26 9.22
N ASP A 189 -35.25 0.61 9.06
CA ASP A 189 -36.36 0.40 8.11
C ASP A 189 -35.87 0.39 6.67
N GLU A 190 -34.92 1.29 6.30
CA GLU A 190 -34.34 1.30 4.98
C GLU A 190 -33.47 0.06 4.72
N ARG A 191 -32.78 -0.45 5.74
CA ARG A 191 -32.01 -1.69 5.63
C ARG A 191 -32.91 -2.91 5.46
N MET A 192 -34.05 -2.94 6.17
CA MET A 192 -35.06 -3.98 5.99
C MET A 192 -35.66 -3.92 4.58
N ALA A 193 -36.06 -2.73 4.10
CA ALA A 193 -36.56 -2.56 2.74
C ALA A 193 -35.53 -2.98 1.68
N ALA A 194 -34.24 -2.66 1.90
CA ALA A 194 -33.16 -3.10 1.02
C ALA A 194 -32.96 -4.62 1.02
N ALA A 195 -33.06 -5.27 2.20
CA ALA A 195 -32.97 -6.73 2.31
C ALA A 195 -34.12 -7.46 1.61
N LEU A 196 -35.30 -6.83 1.56
CA LEU A 196 -36.47 -7.34 0.84
C LEU A 196 -36.48 -6.98 -0.66
N GLY A 197 -35.42 -6.31 -1.16
CA GLY A 197 -35.33 -5.89 -2.57
C GLY A 197 -36.22 -4.71 -2.95
N LEU A 198 -36.86 -4.05 -1.99
CA LEU A 198 -37.83 -2.95 -2.17
C LEU A 198 -37.14 -1.58 -2.36
N MET A 199 -35.82 -1.53 -2.32
CA MET A 199 -35.03 -0.30 -2.39
C MET A 199 -33.87 -0.43 -3.40
N LYS A 200 -33.72 0.56 -4.28
CA LYS A 200 -32.60 0.60 -5.23
C LYS A 200 -31.27 0.96 -4.55
N SER A 201 -31.31 1.95 -3.66
CA SER A 201 -30.16 2.40 -2.86
C SER A 201 -30.65 3.28 -1.70
N ALA A 202 -29.87 3.34 -0.62
CA ALA A 202 -30.11 4.31 0.42
C ALA A 202 -29.89 5.74 -0.12
N LEU A 203 -30.71 6.69 0.33
CA LEU A 203 -30.52 8.11 0.00
C LEU A 203 -29.37 8.67 0.82
N THR A 204 -28.49 9.41 0.16
CA THR A 204 -27.45 10.20 0.82
C THR A 204 -28.09 11.34 1.63
N ARG A 205 -27.85 11.37 2.94
CA ARG A 205 -28.37 12.40 3.84
C ARG A 205 -27.24 12.94 4.70
N PHE A 206 -27.02 14.25 4.64
CA PHE A 206 -26.04 14.93 5.49
C PHE A 206 -26.75 15.67 6.60
N GLU A 207 -26.39 15.37 7.83
CA GLU A 207 -26.89 16.02 9.02
C GLU A 207 -25.85 17.01 9.55
N ARG A 208 -26.31 18.03 10.25
CA ARG A 208 -25.43 19.01 10.88
C ARG A 208 -24.76 18.37 12.08
N CYS A 209 -23.48 18.07 11.95
CA CYS A 209 -22.66 17.44 12.98
C CYS A 209 -21.50 18.34 13.38
N ARG A 210 -21.06 18.22 14.65
CA ARG A 210 -19.78 18.74 15.13
C ARG A 210 -18.82 17.58 15.30
N ASP A 211 -17.52 17.84 15.07
CA ASP A 211 -16.45 16.90 15.36
C ASP A 211 -16.63 15.51 14.71
N VAL A 212 -16.76 15.49 13.38
CA VAL A 212 -16.83 14.25 12.60
C VAL A 212 -15.41 13.77 12.31
N ASP A 213 -15.08 12.59 12.81
CA ASP A 213 -13.82 11.93 12.49
C ASP A 213 -13.69 11.77 10.97
N LEU A 214 -12.50 12.07 10.43
CA LEU A 214 -12.22 12.01 9.00
C LEU A 214 -13.05 12.99 8.13
N GLY A 215 -13.78 13.93 8.71
CA GLY A 215 -14.58 14.92 7.95
C GLY A 215 -13.79 15.70 6.90
N GLY A 216 -12.48 15.91 7.13
CA GLY A 216 -11.56 16.52 6.17
C GLY A 216 -11.44 15.79 4.83
N LEU A 217 -11.82 14.50 4.73
CA LEU A 217 -11.83 13.73 3.48
C LEU A 217 -12.75 14.36 2.43
N LEU A 218 -13.81 15.07 2.85
CA LEU A 218 -14.71 15.77 1.93
C LEU A 218 -13.97 16.78 1.05
N ALA A 219 -12.91 17.41 1.54
CA ALA A 219 -12.10 18.34 0.75
C ALA A 219 -11.38 17.66 -0.43
N GLY A 220 -11.13 16.37 -0.35
CA GLY A 220 -10.52 15.57 -1.43
C GLY A 220 -11.52 15.09 -2.48
N LEU A 221 -12.82 15.12 -2.21
CA LEU A 221 -13.84 14.57 -3.12
C LEU A 221 -13.87 15.25 -4.50
N PRO A 222 -13.76 16.59 -4.63
CA PRO A 222 -13.70 17.23 -5.95
C PRO A 222 -12.52 16.73 -6.80
N ALA A 223 -11.35 16.54 -6.20
CA ALA A 223 -10.17 16.03 -6.90
C ALA A 223 -10.35 14.56 -7.32
N LEU A 224 -10.94 13.72 -6.47
CA LEU A 224 -11.27 12.33 -6.84
C LEU A 224 -12.26 12.27 -8.00
N CYS A 225 -13.31 13.10 -7.97
CA CYS A 225 -14.30 13.17 -9.05
C CYS A 225 -13.67 13.74 -10.34
N GLY A 226 -12.84 14.79 -10.23
CA GLY A 226 -12.11 15.38 -11.35
C GLY A 226 -11.16 14.39 -12.03
N ASN A 227 -10.59 13.46 -11.27
CA ASN A 227 -9.77 12.35 -11.78
C ASN A 227 -10.60 11.14 -12.25
N GLY A 228 -11.93 11.21 -12.24
CA GLY A 228 -12.80 10.21 -12.84
C GLY A 228 -13.29 9.12 -11.90
N LEU A 229 -13.22 9.28 -10.56
CA LEU A 229 -13.68 8.27 -9.59
C LEU A 229 -15.09 7.74 -9.90
N LEU A 230 -15.97 8.60 -10.39
CA LEU A 230 -17.39 8.27 -10.64
C LEU A 230 -17.73 8.11 -12.12
N SER A 231 -16.78 8.28 -13.04
CA SER A 231 -17.03 8.25 -14.50
C SER A 231 -17.53 6.91 -15.03
N GLY A 232 -17.20 5.81 -14.33
CA GLY A 232 -17.62 4.45 -14.69
C GLY A 232 -19.01 4.05 -14.20
N LEU A 233 -19.68 4.90 -13.39
CA LEU A 233 -21.00 4.57 -12.83
C LEU A 233 -22.06 4.40 -13.93
N GLY A 234 -22.85 3.34 -13.81
CA GLY A 234 -23.96 3.02 -14.70
C GLY A 234 -23.54 2.44 -16.06
N ARG A 235 -22.31 2.70 -16.52
CA ARG A 235 -21.77 2.18 -17.78
C ARG A 235 -20.89 0.95 -17.56
N HIS A 236 -19.94 1.05 -16.66
CA HIS A 236 -18.96 -0.01 -16.39
C HIS A 236 -19.16 -0.66 -15.04
N LEU A 237 -19.72 0.07 -14.08
CA LEU A 237 -19.86 -0.37 -12.71
C LEU A 237 -21.31 -0.21 -12.25
N SER A 238 -21.92 -1.32 -11.86
CA SER A 238 -23.27 -1.35 -11.30
C SER A 238 -23.36 -2.40 -10.19
N LEU A 239 -24.30 -2.19 -9.29
CA LEU A 239 -24.63 -3.15 -8.22
C LEU A 239 -26.12 -3.45 -8.27
N PRO A 240 -26.54 -4.66 -7.85
CA PRO A 240 -27.94 -4.96 -7.60
C PRO A 240 -28.57 -4.01 -6.57
N ASN A 241 -29.88 -3.90 -6.62
CA ASN A 241 -30.67 -3.17 -5.63
C ASN A 241 -30.24 -3.53 -4.21
N GLY A 242 -30.20 -2.55 -3.31
CA GLY A 242 -29.79 -2.77 -1.93
C GLY A 242 -29.43 -1.46 -1.23
N PHE A 243 -29.05 -1.54 0.04
CA PHE A 243 -28.73 -0.34 0.84
C PHE A 243 -27.51 0.43 0.27
N TYR A 244 -26.44 -0.28 -0.06
CA TYR A 244 -25.21 0.31 -0.61
C TYR A 244 -25.20 0.20 -2.14
N SER A 245 -25.22 1.33 -2.84
CA SER A 245 -25.08 1.41 -4.31
C SER A 245 -23.60 1.43 -4.74
N ALA A 246 -23.35 1.28 -6.04
CA ALA A 246 -22.02 1.43 -6.61
C ALA A 246 -21.40 2.81 -6.30
N LEU A 247 -22.20 3.88 -6.30
CA LEU A 247 -21.78 5.22 -5.89
C LEU A 247 -21.20 5.22 -4.47
N HIS A 248 -21.94 4.64 -3.51
CA HIS A 248 -21.49 4.58 -2.12
C HIS A 248 -20.17 3.81 -1.99
N ILE A 249 -20.05 2.66 -2.67
CA ILE A 249 -18.85 1.84 -2.61
C ILE A 249 -17.64 2.57 -3.21
N LEU A 250 -17.79 3.23 -4.36
CA LEU A 250 -16.68 3.99 -4.97
C LEU A 250 -16.22 5.16 -4.11
N ILE A 251 -17.15 5.91 -3.53
CA ILE A 251 -16.80 7.03 -2.62
C ILE A 251 -16.09 6.49 -1.36
N ILE A 252 -16.58 5.38 -0.79
CA ILE A 252 -15.94 4.74 0.37
C ILE A 252 -14.53 4.29 0.02
N LEU A 253 -14.31 3.63 -1.12
CA LEU A 253 -12.97 3.22 -1.57
C LEU A 253 -12.06 4.43 -1.80
N GLY A 254 -12.56 5.50 -2.40
CA GLY A 254 -11.83 6.76 -2.57
C GLY A 254 -11.44 7.39 -1.23
N PHE A 255 -12.36 7.42 -0.26
CA PHE A 255 -12.06 7.94 1.08
C PHE A 255 -11.13 7.01 1.89
N MET A 256 -11.24 5.70 1.73
CA MET A 256 -10.26 4.77 2.29
C MET A 256 -8.85 5.07 1.76
N ALA A 257 -8.72 5.31 0.45
CA ALA A 257 -7.44 5.67 -0.14
C ALA A 257 -6.89 6.98 0.44
N LEU A 258 -7.69 8.04 0.53
CA LEU A 258 -7.30 9.31 1.14
C LEU A 258 -6.91 9.18 2.62
N ALA A 259 -7.64 8.33 3.36
CA ALA A 259 -7.38 8.05 4.77
C ALA A 259 -6.24 7.05 5.01
N ARG A 260 -5.57 6.56 3.94
CA ARG A 260 -4.54 5.50 4.02
C ARG A 260 -5.04 4.19 4.64
N ILE A 261 -6.33 3.91 4.51
CA ILE A 261 -6.93 2.63 4.88
C ILE A 261 -6.67 1.67 3.71
N ARG A 262 -5.60 0.92 3.80
CA ARG A 262 -5.01 0.16 2.67
C ARG A 262 -5.87 -1.01 2.20
N ARG A 263 -6.66 -1.61 3.10
CA ARG A 263 -7.47 -2.82 2.86
C ARG A 263 -8.82 -2.70 3.54
N PRO A 264 -9.86 -3.41 3.07
CA PRO A 264 -11.17 -3.45 3.73
C PRO A 264 -11.09 -3.78 5.22
N GLU A 265 -10.15 -4.66 5.64
CA GLU A 265 -9.93 -5.01 7.04
C GLU A 265 -9.56 -3.83 7.93
N GLY A 266 -8.93 -2.80 7.37
CA GLY A 266 -8.60 -1.58 8.10
C GLY A 266 -9.83 -0.82 8.60
N LEU A 267 -11.00 -1.02 7.99
CA LEU A 267 -12.26 -0.43 8.47
C LEU A 267 -12.67 -0.93 9.87
N ARG A 268 -12.16 -2.07 10.32
CA ARG A 268 -12.40 -2.56 11.70
C ARG A 268 -11.86 -1.62 12.77
N HIS A 269 -10.91 -0.77 12.41
CA HIS A 269 -10.26 0.19 13.31
C HIS A 269 -10.83 1.61 13.17
N VAL A 270 -11.84 1.80 12.31
CA VAL A 270 -12.50 3.09 12.07
C VAL A 270 -13.93 2.99 12.59
N PRO A 271 -14.42 3.95 13.38
CA PRO A 271 -15.81 3.98 13.79
C PRO A 271 -16.73 4.03 12.57
N PRO A 272 -17.57 3.00 12.33
CA PRO A 272 -18.30 2.87 11.07
C PRO A 272 -19.34 3.98 10.87
N GLY A 273 -19.88 4.52 11.96
CA GLY A 273 -20.83 5.64 11.92
C GLY A 273 -20.14 6.96 11.58
N GLU A 274 -18.92 7.20 12.04
CA GLU A 274 -18.18 8.43 11.74
C GLU A 274 -17.86 8.54 10.25
N LEU A 275 -17.29 7.49 9.67
CA LEU A 275 -17.06 7.43 8.23
C LEU A 275 -18.39 7.40 7.45
N GLY A 276 -19.45 6.81 8.03
CA GLY A 276 -20.81 6.84 7.50
C GLY A 276 -21.31 8.26 7.30
N LYS A 277 -21.19 9.13 8.31
CA LYS A 277 -21.56 10.55 8.23
C LYS A 277 -20.87 11.28 7.08
N VAL A 278 -19.58 10.99 6.84
CA VAL A 278 -18.80 11.59 5.73
C VAL A 278 -19.37 11.22 4.36
N VAL A 279 -19.95 10.03 4.21
CA VAL A 279 -20.59 9.59 2.95
C VAL A 279 -22.10 9.79 2.93
N GLY A 280 -22.69 10.44 3.96
CA GLY A 280 -24.12 10.71 4.08
C GLY A 280 -24.95 9.46 4.38
N LEU A 281 -24.37 8.50 5.04
CA LEU A 281 -25.01 7.26 5.52
C LEU A 281 -24.95 7.18 7.04
N ASP A 282 -25.75 6.30 7.64
CA ASP A 282 -25.67 5.99 9.07
C ASP A 282 -24.35 5.29 9.43
N ARG A 283 -23.88 4.40 8.57
CA ARG A 283 -22.60 3.69 8.72
C ARG A 283 -22.07 3.22 7.37
N VAL A 284 -20.77 3.01 7.28
CA VAL A 284 -20.16 2.30 6.16
C VAL A 284 -20.40 0.79 6.26
N PRO A 285 -20.30 0.04 5.13
CA PRO A 285 -20.47 -1.41 5.15
C PRO A 285 -19.40 -2.08 6.03
N GLU A 286 -19.77 -3.21 6.62
CA GLU A 286 -18.80 -4.09 7.26
C GLU A 286 -17.82 -4.67 6.23
N VAL A 287 -16.67 -5.10 6.70
CA VAL A 287 -15.60 -5.66 5.86
C VAL A 287 -16.11 -6.73 4.91
N ARG A 288 -16.92 -7.69 5.43
CA ARG A 288 -17.51 -8.75 4.61
C ARG A 288 -18.40 -8.17 3.50
N THR A 289 -19.33 -7.29 3.85
CA THR A 289 -20.24 -6.66 2.89
C THR A 289 -19.47 -5.83 1.86
N LEU A 290 -18.42 -5.08 2.28
CA LEU A 290 -17.59 -4.33 1.34
C LEU A 290 -16.90 -5.26 0.35
N ARG A 291 -16.32 -6.37 0.80
CA ARG A 291 -15.70 -7.38 -0.08
C ARG A 291 -16.69 -7.99 -1.06
N GLU A 292 -17.87 -8.39 -0.59
CA GLU A 292 -18.94 -8.91 -1.44
C GLU A 292 -19.36 -7.88 -2.51
N LYS A 293 -19.45 -6.60 -2.15
CA LYS A 293 -19.78 -5.54 -3.12
C LYS A 293 -18.65 -5.27 -4.12
N ILE A 294 -17.38 -5.33 -3.70
CA ILE A 294 -16.23 -5.21 -4.60
C ILE A 294 -16.22 -6.39 -5.59
N ALA A 295 -16.42 -7.62 -5.12
CA ALA A 295 -16.51 -8.78 -6.00
C ALA A 295 -17.64 -8.64 -7.02
N LEU A 296 -18.85 -8.24 -6.58
CA LEU A 296 -19.99 -8.01 -7.49
C LEU A 296 -19.71 -6.89 -8.51
N LEU A 297 -18.96 -5.84 -8.15
CA LEU A 297 -18.56 -4.79 -9.10
C LEU A 297 -17.57 -5.34 -10.13
N ALA A 298 -16.68 -6.24 -9.74
CA ALA A 298 -15.73 -6.89 -10.64
C ALA A 298 -16.45 -7.89 -11.57
N ASP A 299 -17.27 -8.77 -11.02
CA ASP A 299 -17.93 -9.86 -11.76
C ASP A 299 -19.01 -9.37 -12.75
N ASN A 300 -19.80 -8.37 -12.34
CA ASN A 300 -20.90 -7.82 -13.15
C ASN A 300 -20.52 -6.59 -13.96
N GLY A 301 -19.31 -6.07 -13.75
CA GLY A 301 -18.84 -4.85 -14.39
C GLY A 301 -17.86 -5.10 -15.53
N THR A 302 -17.32 -4.01 -16.03
CA THR A 302 -16.21 -4.00 -16.99
C THR A 302 -15.12 -3.03 -16.50
N PRO A 303 -14.50 -3.31 -15.32
CA PRO A 303 -13.53 -2.40 -14.70
C PRO A 303 -12.31 -2.14 -15.60
N GLU A 304 -11.89 -3.12 -16.42
CA GLU A 304 -10.79 -2.95 -17.39
C GLU A 304 -11.16 -1.93 -18.46
N LYS A 305 -12.40 -1.94 -18.97
CA LYS A 305 -12.86 -0.94 -19.95
C LYS A 305 -12.92 0.45 -19.33
N TRP A 306 -13.35 0.54 -18.06
CA TRP A 306 -13.33 1.81 -17.33
C TRP A 306 -11.90 2.33 -17.14
N LEU A 307 -10.96 1.46 -16.75
CA LEU A 307 -9.55 1.82 -16.64
C LEU A 307 -8.97 2.35 -17.95
N ARG A 308 -9.32 1.73 -19.09
CA ARG A 308 -8.91 2.18 -20.43
C ARG A 308 -9.49 3.55 -20.79
N GLU A 309 -10.77 3.79 -20.49
CA GLU A 309 -11.39 5.11 -20.70
C GLU A 309 -10.72 6.19 -19.84
N LEU A 310 -10.45 5.91 -18.56
CA LEU A 310 -9.72 6.80 -17.67
C LEU A 310 -8.31 7.09 -18.20
N SER A 311 -7.57 6.04 -18.57
CA SER A 311 -6.23 6.15 -19.13
C SER A 311 -6.22 7.06 -20.36
N ARG A 312 -7.14 6.88 -21.29
CA ARG A 312 -7.29 7.74 -22.48
C ARG A 312 -7.55 9.20 -22.09
N THR A 313 -8.50 9.44 -21.19
CA THR A 313 -8.82 10.79 -20.71
C THR A 313 -7.60 11.48 -20.09
N TRP A 314 -6.81 10.76 -19.29
CA TRP A 314 -5.61 11.30 -18.69
C TRP A 314 -4.49 11.55 -19.71
N MET A 315 -4.34 10.68 -20.72
CA MET A 315 -3.39 10.89 -21.81
C MET A 315 -3.79 12.09 -22.70
N GLU A 316 -5.08 12.27 -22.97
CA GLU A 316 -5.62 13.40 -23.74
C GLU A 316 -5.43 14.75 -23.01
N ALA A 317 -5.38 14.75 -21.67
CA ALA A 317 -5.12 15.94 -20.88
C ALA A 317 -3.67 16.44 -21.02
N ASP A 318 -2.72 15.54 -21.33
CA ASP A 318 -1.29 15.89 -21.54
C ASP A 318 -0.69 15.06 -22.67
N PRO A 319 -1.03 15.37 -23.96
CA PRO A 319 -0.61 14.55 -25.10
C PRO A 319 0.91 14.52 -25.31
N GLN A 320 1.63 15.55 -24.85
CA GLN A 320 3.09 15.59 -25.00
C GLN A 320 3.79 14.60 -24.07
N GLU A 321 3.36 14.54 -22.82
CA GLU A 321 3.87 13.55 -21.87
C GLU A 321 3.38 12.14 -22.18
N ALA A 322 2.15 11.97 -22.68
CA ALA A 322 1.62 10.71 -23.16
C ALA A 322 2.39 10.11 -24.35
N GLY A 323 3.22 10.90 -25.03
CA GLY A 323 4.15 10.42 -26.05
C GLY A 323 5.36 9.66 -25.50
N TYR A 324 5.58 9.64 -24.17
CA TYR A 324 6.69 8.94 -23.49
C TYR A 324 6.18 8.11 -22.34
N LEU A 325 6.20 6.79 -22.51
CA LEU A 325 5.53 5.83 -21.64
C LEU A 325 6.54 4.91 -20.97
N TYR A 326 6.56 4.94 -19.65
CA TYR A 326 7.47 4.15 -18.82
C TYR A 326 6.80 2.84 -18.47
N VAL A 327 7.48 1.72 -18.73
CA VAL A 327 6.98 0.37 -18.48
C VAL A 327 7.92 -0.34 -17.52
N ASP A 328 7.41 -0.75 -16.38
CA ASP A 328 8.18 -1.53 -15.40
C ASP A 328 7.30 -2.59 -14.73
N GLY A 329 7.92 -3.71 -14.35
CA GLY A 329 7.25 -4.83 -13.71
C GLY A 329 7.45 -4.82 -12.20
N HIS A 330 6.34 -4.88 -11.47
CA HIS A 330 6.35 -5.02 -10.01
C HIS A 330 5.86 -6.40 -9.59
N VAL A 331 6.70 -7.17 -8.89
CA VAL A 331 6.32 -8.50 -8.39
C VAL A 331 5.62 -8.38 -7.05
N ARG A 332 4.36 -8.81 -6.98
CA ARG A 332 3.64 -8.99 -5.72
C ARG A 332 3.89 -10.37 -5.17
N VAL A 333 4.56 -10.43 -4.02
CA VAL A 333 4.95 -11.70 -3.39
C VAL A 333 3.74 -12.34 -2.70
N TYR A 334 3.56 -13.64 -2.95
CA TYR A 334 2.54 -14.45 -2.30
C TYR A 334 3.16 -15.36 -1.23
N HIS A 335 2.84 -15.09 0.02
CA HIS A 335 3.31 -15.86 1.18
C HIS A 335 2.35 -16.98 1.60
N GLY A 336 1.21 -17.10 0.94
CA GLY A 336 0.22 -18.14 1.24
C GLY A 336 0.58 -19.52 0.68
N SER A 337 -0.17 -20.53 1.10
CA SER A 337 -0.06 -21.92 0.64
C SER A 337 -1.26 -22.39 -0.19
N GLY A 338 -2.32 -21.58 -0.29
CA GLY A 338 -3.57 -21.96 -0.94
C GLY A 338 -3.52 -22.00 -2.47
N THR A 339 -2.57 -21.28 -3.08
CA THR A 339 -2.44 -21.19 -4.54
C THR A 339 -1.00 -21.42 -4.97
N LEU A 340 -0.80 -22.22 -6.00
CA LEU A 340 0.53 -22.53 -6.55
C LEU A 340 0.88 -21.50 -7.63
N LEU A 341 1.44 -20.35 -7.22
CA LEU A 341 1.93 -19.33 -8.14
C LEU A 341 3.36 -19.63 -8.62
N PRO A 342 3.75 -19.16 -9.81
CA PRO A 342 5.12 -19.30 -10.32
C PRO A 342 6.11 -18.53 -9.44
N ARG A 343 7.36 -18.99 -9.44
CA ARG A 343 8.45 -18.29 -8.76
C ARG A 343 9.04 -17.22 -9.66
N ARG A 344 9.29 -16.04 -9.11
CA ARG A 344 9.96 -14.92 -9.77
C ARG A 344 11.11 -14.41 -8.91
N TYR A 345 12.13 -13.91 -9.54
CA TYR A 345 13.20 -13.22 -8.83
C TYR A 345 12.71 -11.85 -8.40
N VAL A 346 12.72 -11.62 -7.10
CA VAL A 346 12.34 -10.35 -6.48
C VAL A 346 13.61 -9.64 -6.06
N SER A 347 14.01 -8.61 -6.80
CA SER A 347 15.30 -7.93 -6.64
C SER A 347 15.46 -7.30 -5.25
N ARG A 348 14.40 -6.75 -4.65
CA ARG A 348 14.40 -6.19 -3.30
C ARG A 348 14.65 -7.24 -2.21
N GLU A 349 14.16 -8.47 -2.42
CA GLU A 349 14.34 -9.59 -1.47
C GLU A 349 15.57 -10.44 -1.82
N ARG A 350 16.12 -10.29 -3.02
CA ARG A 350 17.20 -11.11 -3.60
C ARG A 350 16.90 -12.62 -3.59
N LEU A 351 15.63 -12.97 -3.70
CA LEU A 351 15.13 -14.35 -3.65
C LEU A 351 14.18 -14.64 -4.82
N CYS A 352 14.07 -15.91 -5.20
CA CYS A 352 13.03 -16.39 -6.09
C CYS A 352 11.78 -16.77 -5.28
N LEU A 353 10.78 -15.89 -5.26
CA LEU A 353 9.56 -16.02 -4.49
C LEU A 353 8.36 -16.26 -5.42
N ARG A 354 7.31 -16.88 -4.88
CA ARG A 354 6.03 -17.02 -5.58
C ARG A 354 5.31 -15.68 -5.64
N GLY A 355 4.67 -15.38 -6.75
CA GLY A 355 3.94 -14.12 -6.88
C GLY A 355 3.35 -13.89 -8.26
N THR A 356 2.66 -12.77 -8.39
CA THR A 356 2.16 -12.22 -9.64
C THR A 356 3.04 -11.04 -10.06
N THR A 357 3.02 -10.67 -11.33
CA THR A 357 3.73 -9.49 -11.82
C THR A 357 2.73 -8.51 -12.40
N ASP A 358 2.78 -7.28 -11.93
CA ASP A 358 2.01 -6.15 -12.46
C ASP A 358 2.94 -5.27 -13.28
N TYR A 359 2.64 -5.12 -14.57
CA TYR A 359 3.34 -4.18 -15.44
C TYR A 359 2.59 -2.85 -15.42
N TRP A 360 3.24 -1.84 -14.88
CA TRP A 360 2.69 -0.49 -14.75
C TRP A 360 3.17 0.39 -15.89
N ILE A 361 2.24 1.13 -16.46
CA ILE A 361 2.50 2.11 -17.51
C ILE A 361 2.28 3.50 -16.94
N ASN A 362 3.37 4.29 -16.87
CA ASN A 362 3.40 5.59 -16.23
C ASN A 362 3.90 6.67 -17.20
N ASP A 363 3.63 7.94 -16.87
CA ASP A 363 4.31 9.07 -17.50
C ASP A 363 5.67 9.38 -16.84
N ALA A 364 6.33 10.44 -17.31
CA ALA A 364 7.63 10.88 -16.80
C ALA A 364 7.60 11.44 -15.36
N LEU A 365 6.42 11.76 -14.83
CA LEU A 365 6.21 12.21 -13.45
C LEU A 365 5.86 11.06 -12.50
N GLY A 366 5.78 9.82 -13.02
CA GLY A 366 5.41 8.63 -12.26
C GLY A 366 3.89 8.46 -12.09
N ARG A 367 3.05 9.26 -12.78
CA ARG A 367 1.59 9.11 -12.73
C ARG A 367 1.18 7.88 -13.55
N PRO A 368 0.45 6.91 -12.97
CA PRO A 368 0.07 5.70 -13.68
C PRO A 368 -1.09 5.97 -14.65
N PHE A 369 -1.01 5.39 -15.84
CA PHE A 369 -2.12 5.35 -16.79
C PHE A 369 -2.93 4.06 -16.63
N PHE A 370 -2.27 2.91 -16.72
CA PHE A 370 -2.91 1.61 -16.50
C PHE A 370 -1.91 0.57 -16.03
N VAL A 371 -2.41 -0.60 -15.67
CA VAL A 371 -1.63 -1.75 -15.22
C VAL A 371 -2.11 -3.00 -15.95
N VAL A 372 -1.16 -3.89 -16.28
CA VAL A 372 -1.42 -5.24 -16.79
C VAL A 372 -0.93 -6.23 -15.75
N SER A 373 -1.85 -6.99 -15.16
CA SER A 373 -1.55 -7.97 -14.12
C SER A 373 -1.41 -9.36 -14.71
N LYS A 374 -0.32 -10.05 -14.37
CA LYS A 374 -0.01 -11.41 -14.84
C LYS A 374 0.24 -12.35 -13.66
N ALA A 375 -0.49 -13.46 -13.62
CA ALA A 375 -0.22 -14.55 -12.69
C ALA A 375 1.03 -15.35 -13.11
N VAL A 376 1.14 -15.61 -14.40
CA VAL A 376 2.31 -16.18 -15.06
C VAL A 376 2.81 -15.17 -16.07
N THR A 377 4.12 -14.98 -16.18
CA THR A 377 4.68 -14.00 -17.12
C THR A 377 5.73 -14.66 -18.00
N ASP A 378 5.59 -14.41 -19.30
CA ASP A 378 6.58 -14.75 -20.33
C ASP A 378 7.72 -13.72 -20.38
N GLY A 379 7.74 -12.81 -19.41
CA GLY A 379 8.68 -11.70 -19.29
C GLY A 379 8.14 -10.40 -19.89
N LEU A 380 8.89 -9.32 -19.65
CA LEU A 380 8.52 -7.97 -20.10
C LEU A 380 8.29 -7.91 -21.62
N ALA A 381 9.14 -8.56 -22.41
CA ALA A 381 9.09 -8.44 -23.87
C ALA A 381 7.79 -9.00 -24.46
N ALA A 382 7.33 -10.18 -24.00
CA ALA A 382 6.09 -10.79 -24.45
C ALA A 382 4.89 -9.94 -24.04
N THR A 383 4.77 -9.61 -22.75
CA THR A 383 3.67 -8.79 -22.23
C THR A 383 3.61 -7.40 -22.91
N LEU A 384 4.77 -6.79 -23.16
CA LEU A 384 4.84 -5.50 -23.85
C LEU A 384 4.27 -5.60 -25.27
N LEU A 385 4.65 -6.62 -26.04
CA LEU A 385 4.23 -6.77 -27.42
C LEU A 385 2.78 -7.25 -27.59
N GLU A 386 2.34 -8.14 -26.72
CA GLU A 386 1.06 -8.84 -26.88
C GLU A 386 -0.11 -8.10 -26.21
N GLU A 387 0.13 -7.36 -25.14
CA GLU A 387 -0.92 -6.71 -24.37
C GLU A 387 -0.75 -5.19 -24.28
N ILE A 388 0.44 -4.71 -23.86
CA ILE A 388 0.64 -3.28 -23.61
C ILE A 388 0.65 -2.47 -24.92
N VAL A 389 1.39 -2.92 -25.92
CA VAL A 389 1.50 -2.21 -27.21
C VAL A 389 0.15 -2.10 -27.94
N PRO A 390 -0.68 -3.16 -28.05
CA PRO A 390 -2.01 -3.03 -28.63
C PRO A 390 -2.87 -1.98 -27.91
N GLU A 391 -2.84 -1.96 -26.58
CA GLU A 391 -3.58 -0.97 -25.80
C GLU A 391 -3.06 0.46 -26.02
N LEU A 392 -1.74 0.65 -26.07
CA LEU A 392 -1.13 1.96 -26.32
C LEU A 392 -1.43 2.47 -27.73
N LEU A 393 -1.43 1.60 -28.74
CA LEU A 393 -1.81 1.97 -30.11
C LEU A 393 -3.27 2.47 -30.20
N ALA A 394 -4.15 1.92 -29.35
CA ALA A 394 -5.54 2.33 -29.28
C ALA A 394 -5.78 3.57 -28.42
N SER A 395 -4.92 3.85 -27.43
CA SER A 395 -5.18 4.83 -26.37
C SER A 395 -4.35 6.10 -26.46
N VAL A 396 -3.09 6.04 -26.95
CA VAL A 396 -2.21 7.20 -27.01
C VAL A 396 -2.75 8.22 -28.02
N PRO A 397 -3.02 9.47 -27.60
CA PRO A 397 -3.56 10.49 -28.48
C PRO A 397 -2.50 11.04 -29.44
N SER A 398 -2.97 11.74 -30.47
CA SER A 398 -2.12 12.52 -31.40
C SER A 398 -1.02 11.70 -32.09
N GLN A 399 -1.26 10.41 -32.34
CA GLN A 399 -0.33 9.60 -33.12
C GLN A 399 -0.27 10.08 -34.56
N PRO A 400 0.91 10.01 -35.23
CA PRO A 400 1.00 10.25 -36.66
C PRO A 400 0.12 9.30 -37.46
N SER A 401 -0.46 9.81 -38.54
CA SER A 401 -1.19 9.01 -39.51
C SER A 401 -0.25 8.05 -40.26
N GLU A 402 -0.79 7.01 -40.89
CA GLU A 402 -0.01 6.08 -41.72
C GLU A 402 0.71 6.80 -42.87
N ALA A 403 0.07 7.82 -43.47
CA ALA A 403 0.66 8.62 -44.54
C ALA A 403 1.89 9.41 -44.03
N GLU A 404 1.80 9.99 -42.85
CA GLU A 404 2.92 10.72 -42.25
C GLU A 404 4.07 9.78 -41.85
N LEU A 405 3.76 8.57 -41.39
CA LEU A 405 4.75 7.55 -41.09
C LEU A 405 5.44 7.00 -42.32
N ALA A 406 4.70 6.88 -43.42
CA ALA A 406 5.25 6.46 -44.71
C ALA A 406 6.14 7.54 -45.34
N ALA A 407 5.77 8.81 -45.19
CA ALA A 407 6.54 9.94 -45.74
C ALA A 407 7.88 10.15 -44.98
N ASP A 408 7.99 9.75 -43.73
CA ASP A 408 9.17 9.94 -42.92
C ASP A 408 9.63 8.64 -42.24
N PRO A 409 10.70 8.01 -42.74
CA PRO A 409 11.23 6.76 -42.19
C PRO A 409 11.69 6.85 -40.73
N LEU A 410 11.94 8.04 -40.19
CA LEU A 410 12.39 8.25 -38.81
C LEU A 410 11.27 8.66 -37.86
N ARG A 411 10.06 8.93 -38.38
CA ARG A 411 8.93 9.31 -37.56
C ARG A 411 8.39 8.11 -36.79
N HIS A 412 8.05 8.30 -35.53
CA HIS A 412 7.49 7.29 -34.65
C HIS A 412 6.17 7.77 -34.04
N ARG A 413 5.34 6.84 -33.56
CA ARG A 413 4.05 7.11 -32.93
C ARG A 413 4.21 7.67 -31.53
N PHE A 414 4.90 6.93 -30.70
CA PHE A 414 5.25 7.25 -29.32
C PHE A 414 6.52 6.48 -28.95
N VAL A 415 7.01 6.71 -27.72
CA VAL A 415 8.24 6.09 -27.21
C VAL A 415 7.92 5.31 -25.95
N VAL A 416 8.34 4.04 -25.87
CA VAL A 416 8.31 3.24 -24.66
C VAL A 416 9.69 3.22 -24.01
N ILE A 417 9.72 3.36 -22.68
CA ILE A 417 10.93 3.46 -21.88
C ILE A 417 10.87 2.35 -20.82
N PHE A 418 11.86 1.49 -20.80
CA PHE A 418 11.88 0.33 -19.90
C PHE A 418 13.31 -0.01 -19.45
N ASP A 419 13.42 -0.88 -18.43
CA ASP A 419 14.72 -1.29 -17.93
C ASP A 419 15.45 -2.21 -18.94
N ARG A 420 16.75 -2.34 -18.75
CA ARG A 420 17.65 -3.15 -19.58
C ARG A 420 17.22 -4.61 -19.76
N GLU A 421 16.27 -5.12 -18.96
CA GLU A 421 15.73 -6.47 -19.13
C GLU A 421 15.18 -6.67 -20.55
N GLY A 422 14.46 -5.68 -21.08
CA GLY A 422 13.93 -5.67 -22.44
C GLY A 422 14.93 -5.35 -23.55
N SER A 423 16.23 -5.11 -23.26
CA SER A 423 17.25 -4.74 -24.26
C SER A 423 17.64 -5.94 -25.12
N THR A 424 16.80 -6.26 -26.10
CA THR A 424 17.04 -7.31 -27.11
C THR A 424 16.77 -6.78 -28.50
N HIS A 425 17.57 -7.24 -29.50
CA HIS A 425 17.38 -6.88 -30.90
C HIS A 425 15.95 -7.19 -31.37
N SER A 426 15.44 -8.38 -31.05
CA SER A 426 14.10 -8.83 -31.48
C SER A 426 12.99 -7.91 -30.97
N LEU A 427 13.03 -7.50 -29.68
CA LEU A 427 12.04 -6.57 -29.14
C LEU A 427 12.10 -5.21 -29.85
N PHE A 428 13.29 -4.66 -30.03
CA PHE A 428 13.46 -3.36 -30.70
C PHE A 428 12.97 -3.41 -32.15
N SER A 429 13.25 -4.48 -32.90
CA SER A 429 12.80 -4.64 -34.29
C SER A 429 11.27 -4.69 -34.35
N LYS A 430 10.62 -5.52 -33.52
CA LYS A 430 9.15 -5.64 -33.48
C LYS A 430 8.45 -4.34 -33.05
N LEU A 431 9.03 -3.56 -32.16
CA LEU A 431 8.53 -2.23 -31.80
C LEU A 431 8.68 -1.26 -32.96
N TRP A 432 9.86 -1.25 -33.63
CA TRP A 432 10.10 -0.36 -34.75
C TRP A 432 9.30 -0.69 -36.01
N GLU A 433 8.99 -1.96 -36.26
CA GLU A 433 8.03 -2.40 -37.29
C GLU A 433 6.66 -1.70 -37.12
N LYS A 434 6.25 -1.49 -35.86
CA LYS A 434 5.03 -0.74 -35.51
C LYS A 434 5.28 0.78 -35.39
N ARG A 435 6.47 1.25 -35.73
CA ARG A 435 6.89 2.66 -35.61
C ARG A 435 6.80 3.19 -34.16
N ILE A 436 7.07 2.32 -33.19
CA ILE A 436 7.16 2.67 -31.77
C ILE A 436 8.65 2.82 -31.43
N GLY A 437 9.02 3.99 -30.89
CA GLY A 437 10.36 4.25 -30.37
C GLY A 437 10.58 3.48 -29.06
N ALA A 438 11.82 3.07 -28.81
CA ALA A 438 12.21 2.45 -27.55
C ALA A 438 13.43 3.14 -26.97
N ILE A 439 13.49 3.36 -25.66
CA ILE A 439 14.65 3.85 -24.92
C ILE A 439 14.93 2.89 -23.77
N THR A 440 16.20 2.42 -23.65
CA THR A 440 16.62 1.60 -22.51
C THR A 440 18.14 1.69 -22.30
N TYR A 441 18.65 1.13 -21.20
CA TYR A 441 20.07 0.97 -20.99
C TYR A 441 20.64 -0.12 -21.89
N ARG A 442 21.83 0.14 -22.48
CA ARG A 442 22.56 -0.84 -23.27
C ARG A 442 23.15 -1.91 -22.36
N LYS A 443 22.97 -3.19 -22.74
CA LYS A 443 23.61 -4.32 -22.07
C LYS A 443 25.05 -4.51 -22.52
N ALA A 444 25.89 -5.07 -21.65
CA ALA A 444 27.23 -5.58 -21.95
C ALA A 444 28.15 -4.56 -22.66
N VAL A 445 28.15 -3.33 -22.21
CA VAL A 445 29.07 -2.29 -22.71
C VAL A 445 30.48 -2.64 -22.23
N LYS A 446 31.40 -2.89 -23.19
CA LYS A 446 32.80 -3.23 -22.90
C LYS A 446 33.76 -2.11 -23.26
N ASP A 447 33.40 -1.26 -24.22
CA ASP A 447 34.19 -0.16 -24.74
C ASP A 447 33.91 1.13 -23.96
N LEU A 448 34.94 1.91 -23.72
CA LEU A 448 34.82 3.26 -23.20
C LEU A 448 35.03 4.26 -24.34
N TRP A 449 34.25 5.34 -24.37
CA TRP A 449 34.46 6.43 -25.31
C TRP A 449 35.47 7.43 -24.71
N PRO A 450 36.29 8.07 -25.54
CA PRO A 450 37.19 9.10 -25.06
C PRO A 450 36.44 10.23 -24.34
N GLU A 451 36.98 10.70 -23.21
CA GLU A 451 36.35 11.76 -22.44
C GLU A 451 36.20 13.07 -23.22
N SER A 452 37.06 13.30 -24.20
CA SER A 452 37.03 14.46 -25.10
C SER A 452 35.76 14.56 -25.96
N GLU A 453 35.01 13.46 -26.12
CA GLU A 453 33.75 13.44 -26.85
C GLU A 453 32.56 13.91 -26.00
N PHE A 454 32.75 13.94 -24.68
CA PHE A 454 31.69 14.33 -23.77
C PHE A 454 31.65 15.84 -23.56
N SER A 455 30.50 16.43 -23.82
CA SER A 455 30.24 17.84 -23.58
C SER A 455 29.22 18.04 -22.47
N GLY A 456 29.37 19.14 -21.71
CA GLY A 456 28.45 19.53 -20.68
C GLY A 456 27.19 20.14 -21.29
N ILE A 457 26.08 19.41 -21.25
CA ILE A 457 24.81 19.79 -21.89
C ILE A 457 23.73 19.89 -20.81
N GLU A 458 22.80 20.83 -20.96
CA GLU A 458 21.60 20.91 -20.13
C GLU A 458 20.58 19.87 -20.59
N VAL A 459 20.17 19.03 -19.65
CA VAL A 459 19.21 17.94 -19.84
C VAL A 459 17.91 18.32 -19.15
N PRO A 460 16.79 18.42 -19.88
CA PRO A 460 15.51 18.78 -19.28
C PRO A 460 15.05 17.71 -18.29
N ALA A 461 14.53 18.16 -17.15
CA ALA A 461 13.95 17.30 -16.14
C ALA A 461 12.41 17.27 -16.27
N PRO A 462 11.74 16.13 -16.04
CA PRO A 462 10.29 16.07 -15.95
C PRO A 462 9.77 17.03 -14.86
N GLY A 463 8.68 17.72 -15.16
CA GLY A 463 8.11 18.69 -14.22
C GLY A 463 8.78 20.06 -14.23
N GLY A 464 9.77 20.28 -15.11
CA GLY A 464 10.47 21.56 -15.31
C GLY A 464 11.89 21.59 -14.71
N GLY A 465 12.65 22.58 -15.15
CA GLY A 465 14.07 22.70 -14.82
C GLY A 465 14.99 21.87 -15.72
N ALA A 466 16.30 21.98 -15.48
CA ALA A 466 17.32 21.25 -16.23
C ALA A 466 18.49 20.86 -15.31
N THR A 467 19.17 19.80 -15.67
CA THR A 467 20.38 19.33 -14.97
C THR A 467 21.52 19.24 -15.95
N ARG A 468 22.67 19.80 -15.61
CA ARG A 468 23.87 19.74 -16.47
C ARG A 468 24.52 18.37 -16.39
N MET A 469 24.64 17.68 -17.52
CA MET A 469 25.26 16.36 -17.63
C MET A 469 26.36 16.38 -18.72
N LYS A 470 27.42 15.57 -18.53
CA LYS A 470 28.39 15.30 -19.60
C LYS A 470 27.84 14.18 -20.48
N LEU A 471 27.47 14.49 -21.70
CA LEU A 471 26.89 13.57 -22.68
C LEU A 471 27.72 13.47 -23.94
N ALA A 472 27.73 12.30 -24.55
CA ALA A 472 28.19 12.04 -25.90
C ALA A 472 27.16 11.14 -26.62
N SER A 473 27.09 11.23 -27.96
CA SER A 473 26.17 10.39 -28.74
C SER A 473 26.79 9.93 -30.04
N ARG A 474 26.45 8.69 -30.46
CA ARG A 474 26.86 8.08 -31.72
C ARG A 474 25.73 7.32 -32.35
N SER A 475 25.58 7.41 -33.67
CA SER A 475 24.77 6.44 -34.41
C SER A 475 25.50 5.10 -34.43
N THR A 476 24.79 4.02 -34.09
CA THR A 476 25.34 2.67 -34.06
C THR A 476 24.29 1.67 -34.55
N VAL A 477 24.65 0.41 -34.60
CA VAL A 477 23.78 -0.67 -35.07
C VAL A 477 23.71 -1.76 -34.00
N LEU A 478 22.51 -2.22 -33.71
CA LEU A 478 22.28 -3.46 -32.98
C LEU A 478 22.23 -4.60 -33.98
N SER A 479 23.12 -5.59 -33.82
CA SER A 479 23.17 -6.75 -34.68
C SER A 479 22.74 -8.02 -33.95
N ALA A 480 22.01 -8.90 -34.64
CA ALA A 480 21.69 -10.24 -34.20
C ALA A 480 21.72 -11.18 -35.42
N GLY A 481 22.81 -11.93 -35.56
CA GLY A 481 23.10 -12.64 -36.78
C GLY A 481 23.22 -11.67 -37.96
N ASP A 482 22.52 -11.96 -39.05
CA ASP A 482 22.48 -11.11 -40.26
C ASP A 482 21.56 -9.89 -40.14
N ALA A 483 20.71 -9.85 -39.11
CA ALA A 483 19.79 -8.75 -38.90
C ALA A 483 20.49 -7.56 -38.22
N SER A 484 20.26 -6.36 -38.73
CA SER A 484 20.82 -5.12 -38.21
C SER A 484 19.75 -4.06 -38.02
N LEU A 485 19.78 -3.37 -36.89
CA LEU A 485 18.85 -2.30 -36.55
C LEU A 485 19.64 -1.03 -36.20
N PRO A 486 19.49 0.06 -36.97
CA PRO A 486 20.13 1.33 -36.63
C PRO A 486 19.53 1.93 -35.37
N VAL A 487 20.38 2.37 -34.44
CA VAL A 487 19.99 3.02 -33.20
C VAL A 487 20.91 4.23 -32.92
N LEU A 488 20.41 5.12 -32.05
CA LEU A 488 21.23 6.16 -31.45
C LEU A 488 21.69 5.66 -30.07
N GLU A 489 22.99 5.69 -29.81
CA GLU A 489 23.56 5.49 -28.49
C GLU A 489 23.92 6.81 -27.87
N VAL A 490 23.48 7.04 -26.64
CA VAL A 490 23.79 8.21 -25.82
C VAL A 490 24.50 7.74 -24.56
N ARG A 491 25.65 8.31 -24.24
CA ARG A 491 26.38 8.00 -23.01
C ARG A 491 26.45 9.20 -22.09
N ARG A 492 26.27 8.95 -20.80
CA ARG A 492 26.54 9.90 -19.72
C ARG A 492 27.85 9.53 -19.06
N LEU A 493 28.75 10.50 -18.91
CA LEU A 493 29.97 10.38 -18.13
C LEU A 493 29.76 10.98 -16.74
N THR A 494 29.99 10.17 -15.70
CA THR A 494 29.95 10.63 -14.30
C THR A 494 31.27 11.28 -13.90
N GLN A 495 31.28 11.96 -12.75
CA GLN A 495 32.52 12.55 -12.18
C GLN A 495 33.57 11.48 -11.83
N THR A 496 33.13 10.24 -11.58
CA THR A 496 34.02 9.08 -11.28
C THR A 496 34.52 8.35 -12.52
N GLY A 497 34.26 8.89 -13.73
CA GLY A 497 34.68 8.27 -14.99
C GLY A 497 33.76 7.15 -15.49
N HIS A 498 32.68 6.81 -14.76
CA HIS A 498 31.75 5.77 -15.19
C HIS A 498 30.88 6.26 -16.37
N GLN A 499 30.77 5.42 -17.41
CA GLN A 499 29.93 5.70 -18.58
C GLN A 499 28.66 4.87 -18.56
N THR A 500 27.51 5.52 -18.48
CA THR A 500 26.20 4.89 -18.59
C THR A 500 25.70 5.01 -20.02
N ALA A 501 25.53 3.88 -20.72
CA ALA A 501 25.09 3.84 -22.11
C ALA A 501 23.58 3.60 -22.22
N ILE A 502 22.91 4.44 -22.99
CA ILE A 502 21.49 4.42 -23.33
C ILE A 502 21.38 4.20 -24.83
N ILE A 503 20.44 3.37 -25.27
CA ILE A 503 20.14 3.14 -26.70
C ILE A 503 18.69 3.47 -27.00
N THR A 504 18.46 3.99 -28.20
CA THR A 504 17.12 4.28 -28.69
C THR A 504 16.95 4.01 -30.18
N THR A 505 15.79 3.48 -30.56
CA THR A 505 15.34 3.41 -31.96
C THR A 505 14.72 4.72 -32.44
N ALA A 506 14.30 5.61 -31.53
CA ALA A 506 13.76 6.93 -31.85
C ALA A 506 14.89 7.91 -32.21
N ARG A 507 15.55 7.69 -33.33
CA ARG A 507 16.78 8.39 -33.78
C ARG A 507 16.61 9.88 -34.09
N ARG A 508 15.37 10.39 -34.16
CA ARG A 508 15.07 11.82 -34.27
C ARG A 508 15.28 12.60 -32.97
N LEU A 509 15.27 11.89 -31.83
CA LEU A 509 15.45 12.54 -30.55
C LEU A 509 16.90 12.96 -30.38
N ASN A 510 17.11 14.14 -29.81
CA ASN A 510 18.45 14.61 -29.45
C ASN A 510 18.94 13.94 -28.15
N SER A 511 20.25 13.95 -27.94
CA SER A 511 20.88 13.29 -26.80
C SER A 511 20.41 13.81 -25.44
N PRO A 512 20.18 15.14 -25.21
CA PRO A 512 19.62 15.63 -23.96
C PRO A 512 18.25 15.04 -23.65
N LEU A 513 17.36 14.98 -24.63
CA LEU A 513 16.00 14.45 -24.45
C LEU A 513 16.02 12.95 -24.16
N VAL A 514 16.84 12.17 -24.91
CA VAL A 514 17.00 10.73 -24.67
C VAL A 514 17.53 10.48 -23.25
N ALA A 515 18.55 11.23 -22.81
CA ALA A 515 19.10 11.10 -21.47
C ALA A 515 18.07 11.51 -20.40
N GLY A 516 17.39 12.65 -20.58
CA GLY A 516 16.36 13.13 -19.66
C GLY A 516 15.23 12.13 -19.50
N ARG A 517 14.70 11.61 -20.61
CA ARG A 517 13.63 10.60 -20.59
C ARG A 517 14.09 9.30 -19.95
N MET A 518 15.31 8.81 -20.20
CA MET A 518 15.79 7.59 -19.55
C MET A 518 16.01 7.76 -18.05
N PHE A 519 16.59 8.87 -17.62
CA PHE A 519 16.80 9.12 -16.19
C PHE A 519 15.50 9.46 -15.44
N ALA A 520 14.47 9.94 -16.12
CA ALA A 520 13.13 10.11 -15.55
C ALA A 520 12.47 8.80 -15.13
N ARG A 521 12.96 7.64 -15.59
CA ARG A 521 12.48 6.32 -15.12
C ARG A 521 12.54 6.17 -13.60
N TRP A 522 13.44 6.91 -12.94
CA TRP A 522 13.49 6.99 -11.49
C TRP A 522 12.17 7.43 -10.83
N CYS A 523 11.35 8.21 -11.54
CA CYS A 523 10.03 8.60 -11.05
C CYS A 523 9.10 7.39 -10.86
N GLN A 524 9.25 6.35 -11.68
CA GLN A 524 8.49 5.11 -11.54
C GLN A 524 8.93 4.30 -10.32
N GLU A 525 10.23 4.26 -10.01
CA GLU A 525 10.73 3.64 -8.78
C GLU A 525 10.20 4.36 -7.53
N ASN A 526 10.15 5.70 -7.55
CA ASN A 526 9.53 6.51 -6.50
C ASN A 526 8.03 6.23 -6.37
N PHE A 527 7.32 6.07 -7.49
CA PHE A 527 5.92 5.68 -7.50
C PHE A 527 5.72 4.33 -6.78
N PHE A 528 6.49 3.31 -7.10
CA PHE A 528 6.40 2.02 -6.42
C PHE A 528 6.71 2.14 -4.92
N GLY A 529 7.77 2.85 -4.55
CA GLY A 529 8.12 3.11 -3.15
C GLY A 529 6.95 3.76 -2.39
N TYR A 530 6.34 4.79 -2.97
CA TYR A 530 5.19 5.49 -2.40
C TYR A 530 3.95 4.59 -2.28
N MET A 531 3.66 3.81 -3.32
CA MET A 531 2.50 2.91 -3.35
C MET A 531 2.66 1.74 -2.37
N MET A 532 3.86 1.18 -2.23
CA MET A 532 4.15 0.17 -1.21
C MET A 532 3.99 0.73 0.20
N GLN A 533 4.54 1.91 0.46
CA GLN A 533 4.52 2.52 1.78
C GLN A 533 3.10 2.90 2.22
N HIS A 534 2.28 3.43 1.31
CA HIS A 534 1.02 4.08 1.66
C HIS A 534 -0.24 3.31 1.24
N TYR A 535 -0.16 2.45 0.23
CA TYR A 535 -1.32 1.79 -0.36
C TYR A 535 -1.21 0.26 -0.40
N ASP A 536 -0.16 -0.31 0.20
CA ASP A 536 0.03 -1.76 0.26
C ASP A 536 0.05 -2.43 -1.12
N LEU A 537 0.78 -1.82 -2.07
CA LEU A 537 0.89 -2.32 -3.44
C LEU A 537 1.30 -3.80 -3.52
N ASP A 538 2.11 -4.27 -2.55
CA ASP A 538 2.52 -5.67 -2.42
C ASP A 538 1.40 -6.58 -1.91
N GLY A 539 0.37 -6.01 -1.29
CA GLY A 539 -0.72 -6.78 -0.68
C GLY A 539 -1.64 -7.40 -1.71
N LEU A 540 -1.84 -8.71 -1.62
CA LEU A 540 -2.90 -9.39 -2.35
C LEU A 540 -4.23 -9.14 -1.64
N VAL A 541 -5.19 -8.57 -2.36
CA VAL A 541 -6.49 -8.15 -1.77
C VAL A 541 -7.49 -9.28 -1.70
N GLN A 542 -7.26 -10.37 -2.42
CA GLN A 542 -8.16 -11.53 -2.51
C GLN A 542 -7.51 -12.79 -1.93
N TYR A 543 -8.29 -13.60 -1.23
CA TYR A 543 -7.83 -14.84 -0.59
C TYR A 543 -8.09 -16.10 -1.44
N GLY A 544 -8.72 -15.97 -2.59
CA GLY A 544 -8.96 -17.05 -3.54
C GLY A 544 -8.00 -17.00 -4.72
N GLY A 545 -7.97 -18.06 -5.51
CA GLY A 545 -7.31 -18.12 -6.80
C GLY A 545 -8.17 -18.94 -7.75
N GLU A 546 -8.20 -18.54 -9.01
CA GLU A 546 -8.79 -19.32 -10.10
C GLU A 546 -7.66 -19.91 -10.94
N GLU A 547 -7.85 -21.13 -11.42
CA GLU A 547 -6.94 -21.73 -12.39
C GLU A 547 -7.11 -20.99 -13.73
N ILE A 548 -5.99 -20.55 -14.28
CA ILE A 548 -5.96 -19.94 -15.62
C ILE A 548 -5.70 -21.06 -16.61
N PRO A 549 -6.52 -21.21 -17.66
CA PRO A 549 -6.37 -22.26 -18.68
C PRO A 549 -5.06 -22.17 -19.47
#